data_580c615cf1cd84008e3d43028570815f
#
_entry.id   580c615cf1cd84008e3d43028570815f
#
_cell.length_a   1.000
_cell.length_b   1.000
_cell.length_c   1.000
_cell.angle_alpha   90.00
_cell.angle_beta   90.00
_cell.angle_gamma   90.00
#
_symmetry.space_group_name_H-M   'P 1'
#
loop_
_entity.id
_entity.type
_entity.pdbx_description
1 polymer ?
#
loop_
_entity_poly.entity_id
_entity_poly.type
_entity_poly.pdbx_seq_one_letter_code
_entity_poly.pdbx_strand_id
1 'polypeptide(L)'
;QGMDHTAIESLLQAVARGDIPPEQALRHLGDATAADSLQGLHLDHERALRTGLGEVVFAQGKTDGALVGAVRGLSLRGAPVLVSRASEAQGALLQQEFPAGRYWAQCRLFCLGGEGQEVPELGPPWPERGEIMVVTAGAADIPVGAEAYGALRFWGHDCGFLTDVGVA
;
A
#
# COMPACT_ATOMS: atom_id res chain seq x y z
N GLN A 1 -15.51 13.95 -13.48
CA GLN A 1 -14.74 14.35 -14.67
C GLN A 1 -13.41 14.88 -14.16
N GLY A 2 -12.34 14.09 -14.34
CA GLY A 2 -10.98 14.52 -13.99
C GLY A 2 -10.62 15.82 -14.71
N MET A 3 -9.73 16.60 -14.12
CA MET A 3 -9.23 17.82 -14.73
C MET A 3 -8.48 17.45 -16.02
N ASP A 4 -8.86 18.03 -17.15
CA ASP A 4 -8.18 17.78 -18.41
C ASP A 4 -6.77 18.45 -18.43
N HIS A 5 -5.92 18.05 -19.36
CA HIS A 5 -4.56 18.56 -19.48
C HIS A 5 -4.52 20.10 -19.60
N THR A 6 -5.50 20.69 -20.25
CA THR A 6 -5.64 22.14 -20.48
C THR A 6 -5.94 22.86 -19.16
N ALA A 7 -6.79 22.29 -18.30
CA ALA A 7 -7.10 22.85 -16.98
C ALA A 7 -5.89 22.81 -16.04
N ILE A 8 -5.12 21.70 -16.07
CA ILE A 8 -3.87 21.59 -15.30
C ILE A 8 -2.85 22.63 -15.78
N GLU A 9 -2.65 22.78 -17.07
CA GLU A 9 -1.75 23.75 -17.65
C GLU A 9 -2.14 25.19 -17.27
N SER A 10 -3.42 25.52 -17.35
CA SER A 10 -3.95 26.84 -16.94
C SER A 10 -3.72 27.10 -15.45
N LEU A 11 -3.88 26.10 -14.59
CA LEU A 11 -3.62 26.21 -13.16
C LEU A 11 -2.14 26.46 -12.86
N LEU A 12 -1.24 25.72 -13.52
CA LEU A 12 0.21 25.89 -13.39
C LEU A 12 0.66 27.28 -13.88
N GLN A 13 0.09 27.78 -14.97
CA GLN A 13 0.35 29.13 -15.48
C GLN A 13 -0.12 30.21 -14.50
N ALA A 14 -1.27 30.02 -13.83
CA ALA A 14 -1.76 30.94 -12.81
C ALA A 14 -0.82 31.00 -11.59
N VAL A 15 -0.26 29.87 -11.17
CA VAL A 15 0.78 29.82 -10.13
C VAL A 15 2.05 30.54 -10.58
N ALA A 16 2.50 30.31 -11.83
CA ALA A 16 3.71 30.93 -12.36
C ALA A 16 3.59 32.47 -12.45
N ARG A 17 2.37 32.99 -12.70
CA ARG A 17 2.08 34.43 -12.71
C ARG A 17 1.87 35.04 -11.32
N GLY A 18 1.77 34.21 -10.28
CA GLY A 18 1.47 34.65 -8.92
C GLY A 18 -0.01 34.94 -8.66
N ASP A 19 -0.90 34.58 -9.59
CA ASP A 19 -2.35 34.80 -9.46
C ASP A 19 -2.96 33.87 -8.39
N ILE A 20 -2.34 32.69 -8.17
CA ILE A 20 -2.78 31.67 -7.22
C ILE A 20 -1.55 31.19 -6.43
N PRO A 21 -1.60 31.13 -5.09
CA PRO A 21 -0.51 30.55 -4.31
C PRO A 21 -0.41 29.03 -4.53
N PRO A 22 0.80 28.43 -4.49
CA PRO A 22 1.04 27.01 -4.74
C PRO A 22 0.17 26.08 -3.89
N GLU A 23 -0.09 26.44 -2.63
CA GLU A 23 -0.91 25.65 -1.70
C GLU A 23 -2.38 25.60 -2.15
N GLN A 24 -2.87 26.66 -2.79
CA GLN A 24 -4.22 26.68 -3.34
C GLN A 24 -4.31 25.87 -4.61
N ALA A 25 -3.29 25.90 -5.46
CA ALA A 25 -3.23 25.07 -6.65
C ALA A 25 -3.18 23.57 -6.30
N LEU A 26 -2.42 23.19 -5.25
CA LEU A 26 -2.40 21.82 -4.73
C LEU A 26 -3.77 21.35 -4.24
N ARG A 27 -4.55 22.21 -3.57
CA ARG A 27 -5.93 21.87 -3.19
C ARG A 27 -6.81 21.60 -4.40
N HIS A 28 -6.76 22.45 -5.41
CA HIS A 28 -7.53 22.25 -6.65
C HIS A 28 -7.13 20.97 -7.40
N LEU A 29 -5.86 20.61 -7.41
CA LEU A 29 -5.37 19.35 -7.97
C LEU A 29 -5.83 18.16 -7.12
N GLY A 30 -5.80 18.27 -5.80
CA GLY A 30 -6.27 17.24 -4.86
C GLY A 30 -7.76 16.96 -5.04
N ASP A 31 -8.60 17.97 -5.08
CA ASP A 31 -10.04 17.85 -5.29
C ASP A 31 -10.37 17.22 -6.66
N ALA A 32 -9.60 17.53 -7.69
CA ALA A 32 -9.79 16.97 -9.03
C ALA A 32 -9.36 15.50 -9.14
N THR A 33 -8.30 15.11 -8.40
CA THR A 33 -7.84 13.70 -8.35
C THR A 33 -8.70 12.84 -7.43
N ALA A 34 -9.34 13.40 -6.42
CA ALA A 34 -10.34 12.71 -5.60
C ALA A 34 -11.57 12.27 -6.43
N ALA A 35 -11.81 12.89 -7.59
CA ALA A 35 -12.88 12.55 -8.50
C ALA A 35 -12.56 11.40 -9.47
N ASP A 36 -11.34 10.91 -9.53
CA ASP A 36 -10.96 9.72 -10.32
C ASP A 36 -11.36 8.43 -9.61
N SER A 37 -12.68 8.24 -9.50
CA SER A 37 -13.26 6.95 -9.14
C SER A 37 -13.16 6.00 -10.32
N LEU A 38 -12.04 5.33 -10.46
CA LEU A 38 -11.96 4.12 -11.29
C LEU A 38 -12.92 3.08 -10.70
N GLN A 39 -14.12 2.96 -11.30
CA GLN A 39 -15.09 1.89 -11.05
C GLN A 39 -15.49 1.69 -9.57
N GLY A 40 -15.75 2.75 -8.82
CA GLY A 40 -16.21 2.66 -7.43
C GLY A 40 -15.09 2.45 -6.39
N LEU A 41 -13.84 2.55 -6.78
CA LEU A 41 -12.68 2.56 -5.88
C LEU A 41 -12.37 4.01 -5.48
N HIS A 42 -12.72 4.38 -4.23
CA HIS A 42 -12.22 5.60 -3.61
C HIS A 42 -10.84 5.31 -3.00
N LEU A 43 -9.78 5.79 -3.64
CA LEU A 43 -8.42 5.74 -3.10
C LEU A 43 -8.19 7.00 -2.25
N ASP A 44 -7.87 6.84 -0.96
CA ASP A 44 -7.52 7.96 -0.05
C ASP A 44 -6.08 8.43 -0.34
N HIS A 45 -5.95 9.31 -1.29
CA HIS A 45 -4.66 9.79 -1.80
C HIS A 45 -3.86 10.67 -0.84
N GLU A 46 -4.50 11.20 0.21
CA GLU A 46 -3.88 12.05 1.21
C GLU A 46 -3.41 11.28 2.46
N ARG A 47 -3.72 9.99 2.53
CA ARG A 47 -3.41 9.18 3.71
C ARG A 47 -1.93 9.20 4.07
N ALA A 48 -1.05 9.03 3.09
CA ALA A 48 0.40 9.03 3.34
C ALA A 48 0.91 10.38 3.90
N LEU A 49 0.37 11.50 3.42
CA LEU A 49 0.70 12.83 3.91
C LEU A 49 0.17 13.07 5.33
N ARG A 50 -0.98 12.48 5.67
CA ARG A 50 -1.65 12.67 6.96
C ARG A 50 -1.15 11.72 8.04
N THR A 51 -0.85 10.47 7.68
CA THR A 51 -0.53 9.40 8.64
C THR A 51 0.92 8.92 8.56
N GLY A 52 1.68 9.36 7.56
CA GLY A 52 3.02 8.83 7.27
C GLY A 52 3.04 7.42 6.67
N LEU A 53 1.88 6.77 6.55
CA LEU A 53 1.73 5.43 5.99
C LEU A 53 0.93 5.48 4.69
N GLY A 54 1.40 4.76 3.68
CA GLY A 54 0.69 4.62 2.42
C GLY A 54 -0.64 3.86 2.58
N GLU A 55 -1.43 3.86 1.52
CA GLU A 55 -2.68 3.11 1.48
C GLU A 55 -2.42 1.60 1.41
N VAL A 56 -3.19 0.83 2.19
CA VAL A 56 -3.17 -0.62 2.17
C VAL A 56 -4.40 -1.13 1.40
N VAL A 57 -4.17 -1.92 0.36
CA VAL A 57 -5.24 -2.55 -0.39
C VAL A 57 -5.68 -3.82 0.33
N PHE A 58 -6.92 -3.86 0.81
CA PHE A 58 -7.49 -5.07 1.41
C PHE A 58 -8.04 -5.96 0.30
N ALA A 59 -7.39 -7.11 0.04
CA ALA A 59 -7.71 -7.97 -1.09
C ALA A 59 -8.97 -8.84 -0.90
N GLN A 60 -9.27 -9.21 0.35
CA GLN A 60 -10.39 -10.11 0.64
C GLN A 60 -11.72 -9.52 0.13
N GLY A 61 -12.46 -10.28 -0.66
CA GLY A 61 -13.74 -9.87 -1.23
C GLY A 61 -13.65 -8.99 -2.48
N LYS A 62 -12.46 -8.60 -2.92
CA LYS A 62 -12.29 -7.90 -4.20
C LYS A 62 -12.25 -8.87 -5.37
N THR A 63 -12.85 -8.46 -6.49
CA THR A 63 -12.65 -9.13 -7.77
C THR A 63 -11.23 -8.88 -8.28
N ASP A 64 -10.72 -9.77 -9.13
CA ASP A 64 -9.38 -9.68 -9.71
C ASP A 64 -9.15 -8.33 -10.42
N GLY A 65 -10.13 -7.89 -11.22
CA GLY A 65 -10.04 -6.61 -11.92
C GLY A 65 -9.97 -5.41 -10.97
N ALA A 66 -10.78 -5.41 -9.90
CA ALA A 66 -10.76 -4.35 -8.89
C ALA A 66 -9.45 -4.33 -8.10
N LEU A 67 -8.89 -5.52 -7.79
CA LEU A 67 -7.63 -5.66 -7.08
C LEU A 67 -6.46 -5.14 -7.92
N VAL A 68 -6.33 -5.60 -9.17
CA VAL A 68 -5.28 -5.15 -10.11
C VAL A 68 -5.41 -3.64 -10.39
N GLY A 69 -6.64 -3.15 -10.58
CA GLY A 69 -6.90 -1.72 -10.78
C GLY A 69 -6.44 -0.87 -9.61
N ALA A 70 -6.71 -1.30 -8.35
CA ALA A 70 -6.29 -0.60 -7.15
C ALA A 70 -4.75 -0.53 -7.03
N VAL A 71 -4.07 -1.67 -7.21
CA VAL A 71 -2.60 -1.74 -7.15
C VAL A 71 -1.98 -0.86 -8.25
N ARG A 72 -2.51 -0.92 -9.48
CA ARG A 72 -2.03 -0.10 -10.60
C ARG A 72 -2.23 1.38 -10.34
N GLY A 73 -3.40 1.79 -9.85
CA GLY A 73 -3.68 3.19 -9.52
C GLY A 73 -2.75 3.78 -8.45
N LEU A 74 -2.37 2.98 -7.45
CA LEU A 74 -1.41 3.39 -6.42
C LEU A 74 0.04 3.39 -6.94
N SER A 75 0.45 2.38 -7.71
CA SER A 75 1.82 2.24 -8.21
C SER A 75 2.21 3.32 -9.21
N LEU A 76 1.27 3.85 -10.01
CA LEU A 76 1.52 4.95 -10.97
C LEU A 76 2.03 6.23 -10.30
N ARG A 77 1.96 6.34 -8.99
CA ARG A 77 2.42 7.50 -8.20
C ARG A 77 3.81 7.32 -7.61
N GLY A 78 4.49 6.23 -7.92
CA GLY A 78 5.80 5.92 -7.35
C GLY A 78 5.75 5.56 -5.85
N ALA A 79 4.56 5.48 -5.24
CA ALA A 79 4.41 5.12 -3.85
C ALA A 79 4.49 3.60 -3.65
N PRO A 80 5.02 3.13 -2.50
CA PRO A 80 4.98 1.71 -2.16
C PRO A 80 3.54 1.25 -1.95
N VAL A 81 3.22 0.03 -2.41
CA VAL A 81 1.88 -0.55 -2.32
C VAL A 81 1.93 -1.84 -1.50
N LEU A 82 1.12 -1.88 -0.45
CA LEU A 82 0.89 -3.06 0.35
C LEU A 82 -0.53 -3.59 0.07
N VAL A 83 -0.62 -4.87 -0.24
CA VAL A 83 -1.91 -5.58 -0.34
C VAL A 83 -1.99 -6.59 0.79
N SER A 84 -3.04 -6.51 1.61
CA SER A 84 -3.26 -7.44 2.71
C SER A 84 -4.38 -8.43 2.41
N ARG A 85 -4.37 -9.57 3.09
CA ARG A 85 -5.35 -10.65 2.95
C ARG A 85 -5.48 -11.19 1.53
N ALA A 86 -4.41 -11.17 0.74
CA ALA A 86 -4.40 -11.77 -0.57
C ALA A 86 -4.41 -13.31 -0.46
N SER A 87 -5.28 -13.96 -1.22
CA SER A 87 -5.22 -15.41 -1.42
C SER A 87 -4.02 -15.78 -2.31
N GLU A 88 -3.64 -17.06 -2.34
CA GLU A 88 -2.57 -17.53 -3.23
C GLU A 88 -2.87 -17.23 -4.70
N ALA A 89 -4.13 -17.39 -5.13
CA ALA A 89 -4.53 -17.06 -6.50
C ALA A 89 -4.39 -15.56 -6.79
N GLN A 90 -4.82 -14.70 -5.87
CA GLN A 90 -4.65 -13.25 -5.98
C GLN A 90 -3.17 -12.85 -5.93
N GLY A 91 -2.38 -13.51 -5.09
CA GLY A 91 -0.93 -13.31 -5.02
C GLY A 91 -0.24 -13.66 -6.34
N ALA A 92 -0.58 -14.80 -6.94
CA ALA A 92 -0.05 -15.21 -8.25
C ALA A 92 -0.45 -14.23 -9.37
N LEU A 93 -1.71 -13.79 -9.39
CA LEU A 93 -2.18 -12.78 -10.33
C LEU A 93 -1.39 -11.47 -10.19
N LEU A 94 -1.25 -10.96 -8.96
CA LEU A 94 -0.52 -9.73 -8.71
C LEU A 94 0.96 -9.84 -9.08
N GLN A 95 1.58 -11.01 -8.84
CA GLN A 95 2.97 -11.27 -9.22
C GLN A 95 3.15 -11.26 -10.75
N GLN A 96 2.16 -11.75 -11.49
CA GLN A 96 2.16 -11.73 -12.95
C GLN A 96 1.97 -10.30 -13.50
N GLU A 97 1.01 -9.54 -12.94
CA GLU A 97 0.69 -8.18 -13.38
C GLU A 97 1.77 -7.15 -12.98
N PHE A 98 2.45 -7.40 -11.86
CA PHE A 98 3.48 -6.52 -11.28
C PHE A 98 4.74 -7.33 -10.94
N PRO A 99 5.60 -7.64 -11.92
CA PRO A 99 6.78 -8.51 -11.72
C PRO A 99 7.81 -7.97 -10.71
N ALA A 100 7.82 -6.65 -10.49
CA ALA A 100 8.68 -6.01 -9.47
C ALA A 100 8.16 -6.21 -8.03
N GLY A 101 6.90 -6.62 -7.87
CA GLY A 101 6.32 -6.92 -6.57
C GLY A 101 6.61 -8.35 -6.12
N ARG A 102 6.36 -8.64 -4.84
CA ARG A 102 6.52 -9.98 -4.28
C ARG A 102 5.31 -10.37 -3.45
N TYR A 103 4.83 -11.60 -3.63
CA TYR A 103 3.82 -12.20 -2.80
C TYR A 103 4.44 -13.10 -1.73
N TRP A 104 4.06 -12.89 -0.48
CA TRP A 104 4.49 -13.63 0.68
C TRP A 104 3.33 -14.42 1.26
N ALA A 105 3.27 -15.71 0.91
CA ALA A 105 2.13 -16.57 1.24
C ALA A 105 1.90 -16.68 2.76
N GLN A 106 2.97 -16.79 3.55
CA GLN A 106 2.89 -16.88 5.01
C GLN A 106 2.27 -15.66 5.67
N CYS A 107 2.51 -14.49 5.09
CA CYS A 107 1.96 -13.21 5.54
C CYS A 107 0.65 -12.84 4.83
N ARG A 108 0.27 -13.55 3.77
CA ARG A 108 -0.83 -13.20 2.87
C ARG A 108 -0.74 -11.78 2.35
N LEU A 109 0.48 -11.31 2.11
CA LEU A 109 0.80 -9.97 1.66
C LEU A 109 1.38 -10.00 0.25
N PHE A 110 0.95 -9.04 -0.58
CA PHE A 110 1.70 -8.67 -1.77
C PHE A 110 2.29 -7.28 -1.56
N CYS A 111 3.59 -7.16 -1.79
CA CYS A 111 4.37 -5.95 -1.58
C CYS A 111 4.95 -5.48 -2.91
N LEU A 112 4.74 -4.22 -3.23
CA LEU A 112 5.36 -3.56 -4.38
C LEU A 112 6.08 -2.30 -3.86
N GLY A 113 7.39 -2.21 -4.05
CA GLY A 113 8.18 -1.07 -3.61
C GLY A 113 7.86 0.19 -4.42
N GLY A 114 8.07 1.36 -3.80
CA GLY A 114 8.11 2.65 -4.49
C GLY A 114 9.46 2.89 -5.17
N GLU A 115 9.66 4.06 -5.75
CA GLU A 115 10.94 4.44 -6.34
C GLU A 115 12.08 4.37 -5.31
N GLY A 116 13.10 3.53 -5.58
CA GLY A 116 14.25 3.34 -4.70
C GLY A 116 13.98 2.55 -3.42
N GLN A 117 12.78 2.02 -3.24
CA GLN A 117 12.45 1.17 -2.09
C GLN A 117 12.54 -0.31 -2.47
N GLU A 118 13.38 -1.04 -1.75
CA GLU A 118 13.42 -2.50 -1.86
C GLU A 118 12.26 -3.13 -1.10
N VAL A 119 11.68 -4.19 -1.68
CA VAL A 119 10.68 -5.00 -1.00
C VAL A 119 11.40 -5.89 0.01
N PRO A 120 11.10 -5.78 1.33
CA PRO A 120 11.79 -6.55 2.34
C PRO A 120 11.49 -8.04 2.18
N GLU A 121 12.44 -8.88 2.60
CA GLU A 121 12.20 -10.31 2.70
C GLU A 121 11.33 -10.62 3.91
N LEU A 122 10.24 -11.36 3.67
CA LEU A 122 9.26 -11.73 4.69
C LEU A 122 9.12 -13.26 4.72
N GLY A 123 9.18 -13.83 5.89
CA GLY A 123 9.00 -15.27 6.06
C GLY A 123 9.93 -15.85 7.12
N PRO A 124 9.72 -17.13 7.47
CA PRO A 124 10.58 -17.81 8.42
C PRO A 124 12.00 -18.08 7.84
N PRO A 125 13.04 -18.18 8.70
CA PRO A 125 12.92 -18.06 10.15
C PRO A 125 12.60 -16.62 10.58
N TRP A 126 11.63 -16.48 11.52
CA TRP A 126 11.24 -15.17 12.00
C TRP A 126 12.32 -14.58 12.93
N PRO A 127 12.66 -13.29 12.81
CA PRO A 127 13.52 -12.61 13.77
C PRO A 127 12.89 -12.61 15.18
N GLU A 128 13.64 -13.05 16.17
CA GLU A 128 13.16 -13.08 17.57
C GLU A 128 13.46 -11.79 18.34
N ARG A 129 13.94 -10.76 17.66
CA ARG A 129 14.31 -9.46 18.22
C ARG A 129 13.89 -8.34 17.29
N GLY A 130 13.68 -7.17 17.84
CA GLY A 130 13.32 -5.94 17.13
C GLY A 130 12.82 -4.90 18.12
N GLU A 131 12.67 -3.67 17.66
CA GLU A 131 12.06 -2.59 18.45
C GLU A 131 10.57 -2.84 18.70
N ILE A 132 9.92 -3.52 17.75
CA ILE A 132 8.51 -3.94 17.85
C ILE A 132 8.48 -5.46 17.84
N MET A 133 7.73 -6.05 18.77
CA MET A 133 7.53 -7.50 18.83
C MET A 133 6.08 -7.83 18.54
N VAL A 134 5.86 -8.65 17.51
CA VAL A 134 4.59 -9.34 17.29
C VAL A 134 4.64 -10.67 18.03
N VAL A 135 3.63 -10.96 18.83
CA VAL A 135 3.59 -12.18 19.65
C VAL A 135 2.26 -12.87 19.43
N THR A 136 2.29 -14.18 19.18
CA THR A 136 1.07 -15.00 19.09
C THR A 136 1.09 -16.12 20.13
N ALA A 137 -0.05 -16.36 20.76
CA ALA A 137 -0.17 -17.37 21.81
C ALA A 137 -0.26 -18.80 21.25
N GLY A 138 -1.04 -19.00 20.19
CA GLY A 138 -1.23 -20.30 19.60
C GLY A 138 -0.93 -20.35 18.11
N ALA A 139 -0.72 -21.55 17.60
CA ALA A 139 -0.41 -21.80 16.20
C ALA A 139 -1.49 -21.27 15.23
N ALA A 140 -2.75 -21.26 15.66
CA ALA A 140 -3.87 -20.72 14.87
C ALA A 140 -3.76 -19.19 14.62
N ASP A 141 -3.03 -18.47 15.47
CA ASP A 141 -2.88 -17.01 15.39
C ASP A 141 -1.70 -16.60 14.49
N ILE A 142 -0.82 -17.56 14.15
CA ILE A 142 0.38 -17.29 13.34
C ILE A 142 0.05 -16.56 12.03
N PRO A 143 -0.99 -16.91 11.26
CA PRO A 143 -1.28 -16.19 10.01
C PRO A 143 -1.62 -14.70 10.22
N VAL A 144 -2.29 -14.38 11.33
CA VAL A 144 -2.64 -12.99 11.67
C VAL A 144 -1.40 -12.23 12.17
N GLY A 145 -0.59 -12.89 13.01
CA GLY A 145 0.67 -12.33 13.48
C GLY A 145 1.65 -12.10 12.32
N ALA A 146 1.76 -13.05 11.39
CA ALA A 146 2.62 -12.91 10.21
C ALA A 146 2.18 -11.75 9.32
N GLU A 147 0.86 -11.52 9.14
CA GLU A 147 0.34 -10.37 8.41
C GLU A 147 0.77 -9.06 9.07
N ALA A 148 0.62 -8.95 10.40
CA ALA A 148 1.02 -7.77 11.16
C ALA A 148 2.55 -7.54 11.09
N TYR A 149 3.34 -8.61 11.31
CA TYR A 149 4.79 -8.57 11.16
C TYR A 149 5.21 -8.08 9.77
N GLY A 150 4.66 -8.69 8.73
CA GLY A 150 5.00 -8.34 7.35
C GLY A 150 4.64 -6.90 6.99
N ALA A 151 3.49 -6.40 7.47
CA ALA A 151 3.09 -5.01 7.28
C ALA A 151 4.05 -4.02 7.96
N LEU A 152 4.46 -4.29 9.20
CA LEU A 152 5.45 -3.49 9.93
C LEU A 152 6.80 -3.46 9.21
N ARG A 153 7.29 -4.64 8.77
CA ARG A 153 8.54 -4.75 8.01
C ARG A 153 8.49 -4.00 6.69
N PHE A 154 7.37 -4.08 5.97
CA PHE A 154 7.19 -3.36 4.71
C PHE A 154 7.28 -1.84 4.90
N TRP A 155 6.79 -1.32 6.03
CA TRP A 155 6.87 0.10 6.36
C TRP A 155 8.19 0.51 7.04
N GLY A 156 9.19 -0.40 7.05
CA GLY A 156 10.54 -0.09 7.49
C GLY A 156 10.79 -0.21 9.00
N HIS A 157 9.83 -0.76 9.76
CA HIS A 157 10.04 -0.96 11.19
C HIS A 157 10.95 -2.15 11.47
N ASP A 158 11.84 -2.01 12.45
CA ASP A 158 12.59 -3.13 13.02
C ASP A 158 11.64 -3.95 13.89
N CYS A 159 11.31 -5.16 13.42
CA CYS A 159 10.25 -5.96 14.01
C CYS A 159 10.68 -7.43 14.12
N GLY A 160 10.46 -8.00 15.31
CA GLY A 160 10.56 -9.43 15.57
C GLY A 160 9.19 -10.09 15.63
N PHE A 161 9.17 -11.42 15.52
CA PHE A 161 7.94 -12.20 15.59
C PHE A 161 8.16 -13.48 16.40
N LEU A 162 7.53 -13.56 17.57
CA LEU A 162 7.48 -14.74 18.43
C LEU A 162 6.17 -15.47 18.22
N THR A 163 6.27 -16.76 17.92
CA THR A 163 5.11 -17.58 17.61
C THR A 163 4.93 -18.65 18.68
N ASP A 164 3.65 -19.02 18.92
CA ASP A 164 3.28 -20.17 19.75
C ASP A 164 3.85 -20.11 21.18
N VAL A 165 3.80 -18.91 21.80
CA VAL A 165 4.28 -18.70 23.19
C VAL A 165 3.16 -18.85 24.22
N GLY A 166 2.05 -19.41 23.83
CA GLY A 166 0.91 -19.63 24.73
C GLY A 166 1.25 -20.64 25.84
N VAL A 167 0.56 -20.48 26.95
CA VAL A 167 0.58 -21.44 28.04
C VAL A 167 -0.39 -22.58 27.74
N ALA A 168 0.07 -23.81 27.88
CA ALA A 168 -0.77 -25.01 27.81
C ALA A 168 -1.61 -25.15 29.08
#